data_34c318ee53e4a41facc63d38e23fc25f
#
_entry.id   34c318ee53e4a41facc63d38e23fc25f
#
_cell.length_a   1.000
_cell.length_b   1.000
_cell.length_c   1.000
_cell.angle_alpha   90.00
_cell.angle_beta   90.00
_cell.angle_gamma   90.00
#
_symmetry.space_group_name_H-M   'P 1'
#
loop_
_entity.id
_entity.type
_entity.pdbx_description
1 polymer ?
#
loop_
_entity_poly.entity_id
_entity_poly.type
_entity_poly.pdbx_seq_one_letter_code
_entity_poly.pdbx_strand_id
1 'polypeptide(L)'
;MHLPTLPVSLSQCVEWKSCGWVRRDQTDPDEEPHALLEGVSSNPRQNGRHGPLAGRLVILCEQNHSQGPMCIIFFKFDPRPVSKNAYRLILAANRDEFYHRPSKVADFWGNNNEVLSGLDMEEGKEGGTWLGISTRGKLAALTNYLQPRQDRDARGRGELVTHFLTTDMDSLSYLKKVSAEGHLYNGFNLIAADLSTEKGDVICYYGNRGEPEPVVLAPGTYGLSNALLETPWKKLCFGKQLFLEAVERSQALPKDVLIAQLLHVLNNDEAQLPDPAIEDQGREYVQPFLSKYAAVCVRCPGYGTRTNTIILVDADGHVTFTERSMLDKDPSCWETSTHEFKLQS
;
A
#
# COMPACT_ATOMS: atom_id res chain seq x y z
N MET A 1 18.63 28.89 -9.52
CA MET A 1 18.26 27.79 -10.40
C MET A 1 16.90 27.27 -9.94
N HIS A 2 15.86 27.46 -10.74
CA HIS A 2 14.53 26.97 -10.41
C HIS A 2 14.48 25.48 -10.72
N LEU A 3 14.24 24.66 -9.71
CA LEU A 3 13.93 23.24 -9.87
C LEU A 3 12.52 23.11 -10.48
N PRO A 4 12.29 22.20 -11.42
CA PRO A 4 10.97 21.98 -11.96
C PRO A 4 10.07 21.34 -10.90
N THR A 5 9.08 22.09 -10.44
CA THR A 5 7.94 21.54 -9.69
C THR A 5 6.98 20.97 -10.73
N LEU A 6 6.64 19.69 -10.62
CA LEU A 6 5.56 19.10 -11.40
C LEU A 6 4.24 19.75 -10.97
N PRO A 7 3.49 20.38 -11.89
CA PRO A 7 2.11 20.74 -11.62
C PRO A 7 1.29 19.45 -11.69
N VAL A 8 1.09 18.78 -10.57
CA VAL A 8 0.11 17.69 -10.51
C VAL A 8 -1.26 18.33 -10.58
N SER A 9 -1.83 18.31 -11.76
CA SER A 9 -3.21 18.75 -11.98
C SER A 9 -4.16 17.84 -11.20
N LEU A 10 -4.77 18.36 -10.16
CA LEU A 10 -5.88 17.76 -9.40
C LEU A 10 -7.10 17.40 -10.29
N SER A 11 -7.08 17.74 -11.58
CA SER A 11 -8.21 17.61 -12.48
C SER A 11 -8.52 16.18 -12.92
N GLN A 12 -7.58 15.25 -12.88
CA GLN A 12 -7.82 13.89 -13.39
C GLN A 12 -8.58 12.97 -12.43
N CYS A 13 -8.55 13.23 -11.12
CA CYS A 13 -9.35 12.47 -10.15
C CYS A 13 -10.71 13.11 -9.82
N VAL A 14 -11.00 14.33 -10.29
CA VAL A 14 -12.21 15.11 -9.92
C VAL A 14 -13.41 14.90 -10.85
N GLU A 15 -13.23 14.34 -12.04
CA GLU A 15 -14.33 14.21 -13.05
C GLU A 15 -15.38 13.12 -12.73
N TRP A 16 -15.32 12.46 -11.58
CA TRP A 16 -16.25 11.39 -11.21
C TRP A 16 -17.46 11.82 -10.35
N LYS A 17 -17.75 13.13 -10.21
CA LYS A 17 -18.87 13.62 -9.40
C LYS A 17 -20.27 13.51 -10.06
N SER A 18 -20.42 12.89 -11.21
CA SER A 18 -21.70 12.88 -11.93
C SER A 18 -22.37 11.51 -12.16
N CYS A 19 -21.98 10.45 -11.44
CA CYS A 19 -22.80 9.23 -11.43
C CYS A 19 -23.69 9.20 -10.18
N GLY A 20 -24.96 9.63 -10.37
CA GLY A 20 -25.96 9.70 -9.32
C GLY A 20 -26.27 8.33 -8.73
N TRP A 21 -26.12 8.21 -7.44
CA TRP A 21 -26.68 7.14 -6.65
C TRP A 21 -28.18 7.39 -6.46
N VAL A 22 -29.00 6.63 -7.17
CA VAL A 22 -30.43 6.48 -6.82
C VAL A 22 -30.49 5.51 -5.63
N ARG A 23 -30.79 6.05 -4.45
CA ARG A 23 -31.22 5.23 -3.32
C ARG A 23 -32.51 4.52 -3.71
N ARG A 24 -32.51 3.19 -3.71
CA ARG A 24 -33.73 2.41 -3.61
C ARG A 24 -33.98 2.16 -2.12
N ASP A 25 -34.92 2.94 -1.58
CA ASP A 25 -35.59 2.62 -0.33
C ASP A 25 -36.90 1.90 -0.65
N GLN A 26 -37.20 0.97 0.26
CA GLN A 26 -38.51 0.40 0.60
C GLN A 26 -39.07 -0.79 -0.21
N THR A 27 -38.97 -1.87 0.45
CA THR A 27 -39.84 -3.02 0.75
C THR A 27 -41.32 -2.81 0.49
N ASP A 28 -41.92 -3.74 -0.22
CA ASP A 28 -43.32 -4.10 -0.03
C ASP A 28 -43.42 -5.65 0.07
N PRO A 29 -44.08 -6.18 1.11
CA PRO A 29 -44.24 -7.61 1.31
C PRO A 29 -45.65 -7.97 0.80
N ASP A 30 -45.75 -9.04 0.03
CA ASP A 30 -46.92 -9.91 -0.13
C ASP A 30 -47.05 -10.41 -1.57
N GLU A 31 -46.60 -11.62 -1.80
CA GLU A 31 -47.28 -12.59 -2.67
C GLU A 31 -46.60 -13.98 -2.48
N GLU A 32 -47.33 -14.84 -1.86
CA GLU A 32 -47.05 -16.26 -1.71
C GLU A 32 -47.67 -17.11 -2.88
N PRO A 33 -47.44 -18.41 -2.92
CA PRO A 33 -46.96 -19.14 -4.11
C PRO A 33 -48.02 -20.04 -4.69
N HIS A 34 -47.83 -20.50 -5.90
CA HIS A 34 -48.53 -21.70 -6.38
C HIS A 34 -47.54 -22.74 -6.88
N ALA A 35 -47.58 -23.86 -6.17
CA ALA A 35 -46.98 -25.14 -6.52
C ALA A 35 -47.70 -25.80 -7.72
N LEU A 36 -46.94 -26.50 -8.54
CA LEU A 36 -47.41 -27.71 -9.25
C LEU A 36 -46.27 -28.71 -9.33
N LEU A 37 -46.61 -29.87 -8.75
CA LEU A 37 -45.88 -31.14 -8.77
C LEU A 37 -46.10 -31.88 -10.10
N GLU A 38 -45.11 -32.62 -10.50
CA GLU A 38 -45.11 -33.96 -11.12
C GLU A 38 -43.77 -34.17 -11.80
N GLY A 39 -42.90 -35.15 -11.63
CA GLY A 39 -43.11 -36.54 -11.26
C GLY A 39 -42.10 -37.36 -12.07
N VAL A 40 -41.53 -38.38 -11.43
CA VAL A 40 -40.91 -39.61 -12.03
C VAL A 40 -39.40 -39.61 -12.28
N SER A 41 -38.65 -40.16 -11.33
CA SER A 41 -37.94 -41.49 -11.35
C SER A 41 -36.72 -41.66 -12.27
N SER A 42 -35.62 -41.95 -11.61
CA SER A 42 -34.68 -43.07 -11.75
C SER A 42 -33.19 -42.63 -11.78
N ASN A 43 -32.49 -43.07 -10.75
CA ASN A 43 -31.03 -43.17 -10.64
C ASN A 43 -30.46 -44.17 -11.67
N PRO A 44 -29.22 -44.08 -12.13
CA PRO A 44 -28.11 -44.51 -11.27
C PRO A 44 -26.77 -43.74 -11.39
N ARG A 45 -26.11 -43.68 -10.25
CA ARG A 45 -24.65 -43.66 -10.00
C ARG A 45 -23.72 -43.31 -11.16
N GLN A 46 -23.09 -42.12 -11.07
CA GLN A 46 -21.71 -41.95 -11.52
C GLN A 46 -20.93 -41.12 -10.51
N ASN A 47 -19.89 -41.75 -9.98
CA ASN A 47 -18.83 -41.13 -9.19
C ASN A 47 -18.12 -40.05 -10.01
N GLY A 48 -18.41 -38.78 -9.79
CA GLY A 48 -17.65 -37.64 -10.28
C GLY A 48 -16.82 -37.10 -9.14
N ARG A 49 -15.53 -37.41 -9.14
CA ARG A 49 -14.54 -36.77 -8.26
C ARG A 49 -14.48 -35.27 -8.60
N HIS A 50 -15.10 -34.45 -7.82
CA HIS A 50 -14.78 -33.04 -7.78
C HIS A 50 -13.45 -32.86 -7.05
N GLY A 51 -12.34 -32.93 -7.79
CA GLY A 51 -11.04 -32.49 -7.31
C GLY A 51 -11.01 -30.97 -7.25
N PRO A 52 -10.28 -30.39 -6.30
CA PRO A 52 -10.49 -29.01 -5.87
C PRO A 52 -9.94 -28.02 -6.88
N LEU A 53 -10.79 -27.18 -7.45
CA LEU A 53 -10.45 -25.96 -8.17
C LEU A 53 -9.52 -25.06 -7.34
N ALA A 54 -9.67 -25.07 -6.00
CA ALA A 54 -8.81 -24.36 -5.06
C ALA A 54 -7.32 -24.77 -5.14
N GLY A 55 -7.03 -26.08 -5.23
CA GLY A 55 -5.64 -26.57 -5.34
C GLY A 55 -4.96 -26.14 -6.65
N ARG A 56 -5.72 -26.03 -7.73
CA ARG A 56 -5.19 -25.58 -9.03
C ARG A 56 -4.92 -24.07 -9.06
N LEU A 57 -5.70 -23.28 -8.30
CA LEU A 57 -5.51 -21.84 -8.14
C LEU A 57 -4.27 -21.52 -7.30
N VAL A 58 -4.03 -22.28 -6.21
CA VAL A 58 -2.85 -22.18 -5.37
C VAL A 58 -1.59 -22.49 -6.17
N ILE A 59 -1.58 -23.57 -6.95
CA ILE A 59 -0.45 -23.95 -7.80
C ILE A 59 -0.17 -22.89 -8.88
N LEU A 60 -1.19 -22.26 -9.45
CA LEU A 60 -1.02 -21.16 -10.42
C LEU A 60 -0.46 -19.90 -9.75
N CYS A 61 -0.81 -19.63 -8.49
CA CYS A 61 -0.25 -18.50 -7.72
C CYS A 61 1.21 -18.76 -7.34
N GLU A 62 1.55 -19.99 -6.96
CA GLU A 62 2.93 -20.40 -6.61
C GLU A 62 3.85 -20.53 -7.83
N GLN A 63 3.34 -20.91 -9.00
CA GLN A 63 4.13 -21.05 -10.22
C GLN A 63 4.48 -19.72 -10.90
N ASN A 64 3.78 -18.63 -10.57
CA ASN A 64 4.05 -17.30 -11.07
C ASN A 64 4.96 -16.51 -10.11
N HIS A 65 6.13 -17.02 -9.77
CA HIS A 65 7.17 -16.31 -9.01
C HIS A 65 7.69 -15.01 -9.68
N SER A 66 7.16 -14.66 -10.84
CA SER A 66 7.51 -13.43 -11.56
C SER A 66 6.67 -12.21 -11.16
N GLN A 67 5.65 -12.40 -10.33
CA GLN A 67 4.77 -11.30 -9.92
C GLN A 67 5.36 -10.59 -8.70
N GLY A 68 5.65 -9.30 -8.85
CA GLY A 68 6.01 -8.45 -7.72
C GLY A 68 4.80 -8.19 -6.83
N PRO A 69 5.02 -8.01 -5.51
CA PRO A 69 3.96 -7.68 -4.57
C PRO A 69 3.23 -6.39 -4.96
N MET A 70 1.89 -6.39 -4.74
CA MET A 70 0.96 -5.30 -5.10
C MET A 70 0.67 -4.45 -3.86
N CYS A 71 1.52 -3.49 -3.55
CA CYS A 71 1.35 -2.60 -2.39
C CYS A 71 0.56 -1.34 -2.75
N ILE A 72 0.03 -0.65 -1.72
CA ILE A 72 -0.58 0.67 -1.88
C ILE A 72 -0.23 1.56 -0.69
N ILE A 73 0.04 2.83 -0.96
CA ILE A 73 0.39 3.84 0.04
C ILE A 73 -0.46 5.09 -0.23
N PHE A 74 -1.09 5.62 0.80
CA PHE A 74 -1.71 6.94 0.81
C PHE A 74 -1.02 7.80 1.85
N PHE A 75 -0.72 9.06 1.52
CA PHE A 75 -0.19 9.99 2.52
C PHE A 75 -0.63 11.42 2.26
N LYS A 76 -0.85 12.15 3.34
CA LYS A 76 -1.06 13.60 3.37
C LYS A 76 0.14 14.23 4.03
N PHE A 77 0.73 15.19 3.33
CA PHE A 77 1.90 15.93 3.75
C PHE A 77 1.57 17.41 3.87
N ASP A 78 1.77 17.96 5.05
CA ASP A 78 1.68 19.39 5.35
C ASP A 78 2.79 19.78 6.34
N PRO A 79 3.92 20.30 5.87
CA PRO A 79 5.08 20.60 6.73
C PRO A 79 4.83 21.71 7.74
N ARG A 80 3.74 22.47 7.59
CA ARG A 80 3.40 23.61 8.47
C ARG A 80 1.91 23.67 8.75
N PRO A 81 1.37 22.68 9.47
CA PRO A 81 -0.04 22.66 9.78
C PRO A 81 -0.42 23.84 10.68
N VAL A 82 -1.53 24.50 10.37
CA VAL A 82 -2.00 25.70 11.09
C VAL A 82 -2.57 25.39 12.48
N SER A 83 -3.00 24.16 12.72
CA SER A 83 -3.59 23.72 13.99
C SER A 83 -2.60 22.87 14.78
N LYS A 84 -2.50 23.09 16.09
CA LYS A 84 -1.67 22.26 16.97
C LYS A 84 -2.07 20.77 16.99
N ASN A 85 -3.31 20.46 16.67
CA ASN A 85 -3.81 19.08 16.59
C ASN A 85 -3.71 18.50 15.17
N ALA A 86 -3.12 19.24 14.23
CA ALA A 86 -2.93 18.75 12.87
C ALA A 86 -1.61 17.99 12.73
N TYR A 87 -1.56 17.12 11.75
CA TYR A 87 -0.41 16.28 11.47
C TYR A 87 0.43 16.87 10.32
N ARG A 88 1.76 16.83 10.47
CA ARG A 88 2.70 17.12 9.39
C ARG A 88 2.71 16.00 8.35
N LEU A 89 2.50 14.77 8.83
CA LEU A 89 2.38 13.59 7.99
C LEU A 89 1.29 12.65 8.54
N ILE A 90 0.40 12.21 7.64
CA ILE A 90 -0.47 11.07 7.83
C ILE A 90 -0.16 10.10 6.71
N LEU A 91 0.30 8.90 7.02
CA LEU A 91 0.61 7.86 6.04
C LEU A 91 -0.15 6.59 6.41
N ALA A 92 -0.76 5.95 5.40
CA ALA A 92 -1.44 4.67 5.53
C ALA A 92 -1.01 3.75 4.37
N ALA A 93 -0.52 2.56 4.66
CA ALA A 93 0.06 1.66 3.68
C ALA A 93 -0.34 0.20 3.88
N ASN A 94 -0.54 -0.52 2.77
CA ASN A 94 -0.64 -1.97 2.72
C ASN A 94 0.63 -2.57 2.12
N ARG A 95 1.16 -3.60 2.77
CA ARG A 95 2.11 -4.52 2.18
C ARG A 95 1.38 -5.77 1.73
N ASP A 96 1.39 -5.99 0.43
CA ASP A 96 0.86 -7.21 -0.18
C ASP A 96 2.02 -8.12 -0.55
N GLU A 97 1.99 -9.36 -0.07
CA GLU A 97 3.08 -10.31 -0.25
C GLU A 97 2.56 -11.76 -0.12
N PHE A 98 3.36 -12.71 -0.55
CA PHE A 98 3.08 -14.14 -0.28
C PHE A 98 3.01 -14.40 1.22
N TYR A 99 1.97 -15.12 1.66
CA TYR A 99 1.76 -15.39 3.09
C TYR A 99 2.88 -16.24 3.70
N HIS A 100 3.55 -17.07 2.89
CA HIS A 100 4.68 -17.90 3.36
C HIS A 100 6.01 -17.14 3.45
N ARG A 101 6.15 -15.94 2.83
CA ARG A 101 7.41 -15.16 2.89
C ARG A 101 7.69 -14.75 4.32
N PRO A 102 8.85 -15.14 4.91
CA PRO A 102 9.13 -14.81 6.30
C PRO A 102 9.40 -13.33 6.47
N SER A 103 8.85 -12.73 7.53
CA SER A 103 9.08 -11.35 7.92
C SER A 103 8.96 -11.19 9.42
N LYS A 104 9.66 -10.20 9.99
CA LYS A 104 9.44 -9.74 11.36
C LYS A 104 8.44 -8.60 11.37
N VAL A 105 7.59 -8.57 12.38
CA VAL A 105 6.74 -7.41 12.71
C VAL A 105 7.61 -6.21 13.05
N ALA A 106 7.04 -5.01 12.95
CA ALA A 106 7.76 -3.78 13.23
C ALA A 106 8.24 -3.73 14.69
N ASP A 107 9.52 -3.44 14.85
CA ASP A 107 10.17 -3.19 16.12
C ASP A 107 11.39 -2.29 15.88
N PHE A 108 11.95 -1.76 16.97
CA PHE A 108 13.15 -0.95 16.90
C PHE A 108 14.40 -1.79 16.64
N TRP A 109 15.22 -1.33 15.69
CA TRP A 109 16.50 -1.95 15.33
C TRP A 109 17.52 -0.91 14.87
N GLY A 110 18.70 -1.37 14.48
CA GLY A 110 19.81 -0.49 14.10
C GLY A 110 20.67 -0.12 15.31
N ASN A 111 21.64 0.76 15.07
CA ASN A 111 22.49 1.28 16.13
C ASN A 111 21.63 2.12 17.10
N ASN A 112 21.69 1.79 18.39
CA ASN A 112 20.93 2.47 19.45
C ASN A 112 19.39 2.38 19.33
N ASN A 113 18.85 1.39 18.62
CA ASN A 113 17.42 1.24 18.38
C ASN A 113 16.79 2.50 17.73
N GLU A 114 17.44 2.99 16.69
CA GLU A 114 17.01 4.24 16.02
C GLU A 114 15.94 4.04 14.96
N VAL A 115 15.83 2.85 14.39
CA VAL A 115 14.95 2.58 13.24
C VAL A 115 13.79 1.69 13.66
N LEU A 116 12.59 2.11 13.34
CA LEU A 116 11.33 1.36 13.55
C LEU A 116 10.79 0.90 12.21
N SER A 117 10.80 -0.40 11.96
CA SER A 117 10.19 -1.04 10.78
C SER A 117 10.06 -2.55 10.95
N GLY A 118 9.22 -3.18 10.13
CA GLY A 118 9.29 -4.60 9.89
C GLY A 118 10.53 -4.98 9.06
N LEU A 119 10.93 -6.24 9.10
CA LEU A 119 12.08 -6.73 8.34
C LEU A 119 11.69 -7.91 7.44
N ASP A 120 12.24 -7.91 6.24
CA ASP A 120 12.23 -9.06 5.35
C ASP A 120 13.22 -10.10 5.87
N MET A 121 12.78 -11.35 5.98
CA MET A 121 13.56 -12.48 6.47
C MET A 121 13.72 -13.57 5.42
N GLU A 122 13.39 -13.26 4.15
CA GLU A 122 13.60 -14.16 3.02
C GLU A 122 15.08 -14.40 2.78
N GLU A 123 15.47 -15.65 2.54
CA GLU A 123 16.85 -16.03 2.29
C GLU A 123 17.49 -15.19 1.17
N GLY A 124 18.62 -14.54 1.46
CA GLY A 124 19.29 -13.60 0.55
C GLY A 124 18.64 -12.23 0.41
N LYS A 125 17.61 -11.92 1.22
CA LYS A 125 16.94 -10.61 1.30
C LYS A 125 16.86 -10.10 2.75
N GLU A 126 17.48 -10.80 3.68
CA GLU A 126 17.43 -10.50 5.12
C GLU A 126 17.90 -9.07 5.40
N GLY A 127 17.20 -8.41 6.31
CA GLY A 127 17.50 -7.04 6.73
C GLY A 127 17.00 -5.96 5.78
N GLY A 128 16.41 -6.33 4.65
CA GLY A 128 15.65 -5.39 3.83
C GLY A 128 14.31 -5.04 4.49
N THR A 129 13.73 -3.91 4.11
CA THR A 129 12.39 -3.52 4.56
C THR A 129 11.61 -2.78 3.45
N TRP A 130 10.33 -2.58 3.68
CA TRP A 130 9.43 -1.93 2.70
C TRP A 130 8.96 -0.54 3.14
N LEU A 131 8.93 -0.29 4.47
CA LEU A 131 8.48 0.96 5.08
C LEU A 131 9.07 1.06 6.48
N GLY A 132 9.63 2.20 6.81
CA GLY A 132 10.13 2.46 8.16
C GLY A 132 10.37 3.94 8.42
N ILE A 133 10.58 4.24 9.69
CA ILE A 133 10.91 5.58 10.18
C ILE A 133 12.00 5.49 11.24
N SER A 134 12.92 6.45 11.26
CA SER A 134 13.91 6.55 12.33
C SER A 134 13.56 7.63 13.34
N THR A 135 14.11 7.52 14.55
CA THR A 135 13.99 8.57 15.59
C THR A 135 14.62 9.89 15.14
N ARG A 136 15.53 9.86 14.16
CA ARG A 136 16.15 11.05 13.55
C ARG A 136 15.27 11.70 12.45
N GLY A 137 14.06 11.18 12.22
CA GLY A 137 13.12 11.73 11.23
C GLY A 137 13.32 11.24 9.79
N LYS A 138 14.18 10.24 9.55
CA LYS A 138 14.24 9.57 8.25
C LYS A 138 13.03 8.67 8.09
N LEU A 139 12.29 8.81 6.99
CA LEU A 139 11.18 7.91 6.64
C LEU A 139 11.38 7.48 5.19
N ALA A 140 11.24 6.19 4.93
CA ALA A 140 11.23 5.66 3.56
C ALA A 140 10.14 4.61 3.36
N ALA A 141 9.58 4.59 2.15
CA ALA A 141 8.58 3.62 1.73
C ALA A 141 8.83 3.19 0.29
N LEU A 142 8.68 1.91 0.01
CA LEU A 142 8.95 1.31 -1.28
C LEU A 142 7.75 0.53 -1.78
N THR A 143 7.40 0.72 -3.06
CA THR A 143 6.53 -0.21 -3.80
C THR A 143 7.27 -0.78 -5.00
N ASN A 144 6.96 -1.99 -5.37
CA ASN A 144 7.42 -2.55 -6.64
C ASN A 144 6.67 -1.86 -7.78
N TYR A 145 7.33 -1.70 -8.93
CA TYR A 145 6.66 -1.33 -10.18
C TYR A 145 6.19 -2.61 -10.89
N LEU A 146 4.94 -2.62 -11.33
CA LEU A 146 4.34 -3.75 -12.01
C LEU A 146 4.93 -3.88 -13.42
N GLN A 147 5.75 -4.91 -13.66
CA GLN A 147 6.42 -5.17 -14.92
C GLN A 147 6.32 -6.65 -15.32
N PRO A 148 6.23 -6.98 -16.63
CA PRO A 148 5.98 -8.34 -17.11
C PRO A 148 7.07 -9.34 -16.76
N ARG A 149 8.30 -8.90 -16.72
CA ARG A 149 9.46 -9.75 -16.43
C ARG A 149 10.33 -9.11 -15.37
N GLN A 150 10.73 -9.93 -14.40
CA GLN A 150 11.73 -9.54 -13.40
C GLN A 150 13.06 -10.19 -13.74
N ASP A 151 14.12 -9.40 -13.61
CA ASP A 151 15.48 -9.90 -13.65
C ASP A 151 15.76 -10.60 -12.31
N ARG A 152 16.20 -11.87 -12.37
CA ARG A 152 16.52 -12.68 -11.19
C ARG A 152 17.83 -12.28 -10.55
N ASP A 153 18.74 -11.69 -11.32
CA ASP A 153 20.06 -11.26 -10.90
C ASP A 153 20.05 -9.83 -10.31
N ALA A 154 18.89 -9.14 -10.40
CA ALA A 154 18.74 -7.80 -9.84
C ALA A 154 18.85 -7.78 -8.32
N ARG A 155 19.44 -6.70 -7.80
CA ARG A 155 19.57 -6.45 -6.36
C ARG A 155 18.23 -6.42 -5.63
N GLY A 156 18.24 -6.74 -4.34
CA GLY A 156 17.07 -6.66 -3.46
C GLY A 156 16.65 -5.22 -3.20
N ARG A 157 15.42 -4.84 -3.61
CA ARG A 157 14.92 -3.47 -3.47
C ARG A 157 14.77 -2.99 -2.02
N GLY A 158 14.56 -3.93 -1.07
CA GLY A 158 14.40 -3.60 0.35
C GLY A 158 15.63 -2.96 0.98
N GLU A 159 16.84 -3.19 0.44
CA GLU A 159 18.07 -2.54 0.90
C GLU A 159 18.03 -1.01 0.70
N LEU A 160 17.32 -0.52 -0.32
CA LEU A 160 17.19 0.92 -0.57
C LEU A 160 16.51 1.65 0.59
N VAL A 161 15.50 1.03 1.20
CA VAL A 161 14.84 1.58 2.38
C VAL A 161 15.75 1.53 3.60
N THR A 162 16.36 0.37 3.87
CA THR A 162 17.28 0.19 5.00
C THR A 162 18.45 1.18 4.95
N HIS A 163 19.07 1.33 3.78
CA HIS A 163 20.21 2.25 3.59
C HIS A 163 19.80 3.70 3.85
N PHE A 164 18.62 4.13 3.38
CA PHE A 164 18.17 5.49 3.66
C PHE A 164 17.90 5.73 5.14
N LEU A 165 17.25 4.79 5.82
CA LEU A 165 16.91 4.93 7.23
C LEU A 165 18.14 5.02 8.14
N THR A 166 19.29 4.48 7.69
CA THR A 166 20.53 4.42 8.46
C THR A 166 21.61 5.40 8.00
N THR A 167 21.41 6.10 6.86
CA THR A 167 22.40 7.09 6.35
C THR A 167 22.19 8.49 6.93
N ASP A 168 23.23 9.31 6.90
CA ASP A 168 23.14 10.75 7.20
C ASP A 168 22.81 11.62 5.98
N MET A 169 22.76 11.02 4.78
CA MET A 169 22.42 11.76 3.55
C MET A 169 20.98 12.27 3.61
N ASP A 170 20.75 13.49 3.12
CA ASP A 170 19.38 13.98 2.90
C ASP A 170 18.64 13.20 1.81
N SER A 171 17.31 13.26 1.83
CA SER A 171 16.44 12.48 0.95
C SER A 171 16.70 12.73 -0.53
N LEU A 172 16.91 13.98 -0.95
CA LEU A 172 17.14 14.31 -2.36
C LEU A 172 18.50 13.81 -2.83
N SER A 173 19.55 14.01 -2.04
CA SER A 173 20.91 13.54 -2.35
C SER A 173 20.95 12.00 -2.40
N TYR A 174 20.24 11.33 -1.47
CA TYR A 174 20.12 9.89 -1.49
C TYR A 174 19.41 9.38 -2.75
N LEU A 175 18.26 9.95 -3.11
CA LEU A 175 17.52 9.52 -4.30
C LEU A 175 18.29 9.80 -5.60
N LYS A 176 19.11 10.85 -5.67
CA LYS A 176 20.03 11.08 -6.81
C LYS A 176 21.08 9.99 -6.94
N LYS A 177 21.62 9.52 -5.82
CA LYS A 177 22.51 8.36 -5.82
C LYS A 177 21.77 7.10 -6.31
N VAL A 178 20.57 6.85 -5.80
CA VAL A 178 19.73 5.72 -6.21
C VAL A 178 19.37 5.80 -7.69
N SER A 179 19.11 7.00 -8.24
CA SER A 179 18.77 7.15 -9.66
C SER A 179 19.92 6.75 -10.59
N ALA A 180 21.16 7.05 -10.20
CA ALA A 180 22.34 6.61 -10.95
C ALA A 180 22.52 5.08 -10.98
N GLU A 181 22.06 4.38 -9.92
CA GLU A 181 22.15 2.93 -9.75
C GLU A 181 20.83 2.21 -10.06
N GLY A 182 19.77 2.92 -10.47
CA GLY A 182 18.41 2.39 -10.66
C GLY A 182 18.32 1.18 -11.62
N HIS A 183 19.25 1.08 -12.57
CA HIS A 183 19.34 -0.02 -13.52
C HIS A 183 19.75 -1.37 -12.88
N LEU A 184 20.30 -1.36 -11.68
CA LEU A 184 20.70 -2.57 -10.94
C LEU A 184 19.51 -3.27 -10.26
N TYR A 185 18.34 -2.64 -10.29
CA TYR A 185 17.13 -3.12 -9.61
C TYR A 185 16.00 -3.38 -10.59
N ASN A 186 15.16 -4.33 -10.24
CA ASN A 186 13.83 -4.41 -10.86
C ASN A 186 13.04 -3.13 -10.60
N GLY A 187 11.94 -2.94 -11.36
CA GLY A 187 11.12 -1.75 -11.25
C GLY A 187 10.64 -1.48 -9.82
N PHE A 188 10.83 -0.24 -9.35
CA PHE A 188 10.44 0.21 -8.03
C PHE A 188 10.03 1.68 -8.02
N ASN A 189 9.33 2.05 -6.97
CA ASN A 189 9.07 3.42 -6.53
C ASN A 189 9.62 3.56 -5.11
N LEU A 190 10.27 4.66 -4.83
CA LEU A 190 10.86 4.97 -3.52
C LEU A 190 10.45 6.38 -3.09
N ILE A 191 9.81 6.46 -1.92
CA ILE A 191 9.58 7.71 -1.18
C ILE A 191 10.66 7.77 -0.12
N ALA A 192 11.33 8.91 -0.01
CA ALA A 192 12.31 9.21 1.03
C ALA A 192 12.00 10.58 1.63
N ALA A 193 11.95 10.67 2.95
CA ALA A 193 11.60 11.89 3.67
C ALA A 193 12.58 12.20 4.78
N ASP A 194 12.88 13.48 4.92
CA ASP A 194 13.53 14.07 6.09
C ASP A 194 12.48 14.87 6.85
N LEU A 195 12.10 14.36 8.04
CA LEU A 195 11.12 14.98 8.92
C LEU A 195 11.87 15.67 10.06
N SER A 196 12.00 16.99 9.99
CA SER A 196 12.76 17.79 10.95
C SER A 196 11.94 18.97 11.43
N THR A 197 11.86 19.12 12.75
CA THR A 197 11.22 20.30 13.37
C THR A 197 12.01 21.59 13.16
N GLU A 198 13.32 21.51 12.99
CA GLU A 198 14.20 22.69 12.86
C GLU A 198 14.37 23.15 11.40
N LYS A 199 14.62 22.17 10.49
CA LYS A 199 14.94 22.47 9.08
C LYS A 199 13.72 22.47 8.17
N GLY A 200 12.57 22.02 8.68
CA GLY A 200 11.37 21.77 7.91
C GLY A 200 11.38 20.38 7.26
N ASP A 201 10.20 19.89 6.94
CA ASP A 201 10.02 18.57 6.36
C ASP A 201 10.20 18.60 4.84
N VAL A 202 10.87 17.59 4.31
CA VAL A 202 11.06 17.38 2.88
C VAL A 202 10.69 15.95 2.54
N ILE A 203 9.84 15.75 1.53
CA ILE A 203 9.53 14.43 0.97
C ILE A 203 9.95 14.42 -0.49
N CYS A 204 10.71 13.41 -0.87
CA CYS A 204 11.15 13.17 -2.24
C CYS A 204 10.64 11.83 -2.77
N TYR A 205 10.44 11.77 -4.07
CA TYR A 205 10.01 10.58 -4.79
C TYR A 205 10.94 10.28 -5.96
N TYR A 206 11.19 8.99 -6.19
CA TYR A 206 11.86 8.48 -7.38
C TYR A 206 11.27 7.12 -7.79
N GLY A 207 11.07 6.93 -9.10
CA GLY A 207 10.71 5.65 -9.69
C GLY A 207 11.64 5.32 -10.86
N ASN A 208 12.33 4.16 -10.82
CA ASN A 208 13.28 3.79 -11.86
C ASN A 208 12.64 3.37 -13.20
N ARG A 209 11.33 3.50 -13.34
CA ARG A 209 10.56 3.34 -14.59
C ARG A 209 9.88 4.63 -15.03
N GLY A 210 10.17 5.75 -14.39
CA GLY A 210 9.64 7.07 -14.68
C GLY A 210 10.72 8.04 -15.15
N GLU A 211 10.59 9.29 -14.71
CA GLU A 211 11.56 10.34 -14.98
C GLU A 211 12.94 10.00 -14.38
N PRO A 212 14.03 10.39 -15.04
CA PRO A 212 15.39 10.04 -14.61
C PRO A 212 15.79 10.71 -13.29
N GLU A 213 15.18 11.86 -12.97
CA GLU A 213 15.53 12.66 -11.80
C GLU A 213 14.51 12.52 -10.68
N PRO A 214 14.96 12.45 -9.41
CA PRO A 214 14.07 12.51 -8.26
C PRO A 214 13.33 13.84 -8.17
N VAL A 215 12.10 13.81 -7.62
CA VAL A 215 11.25 14.99 -7.43
C VAL A 215 11.05 15.27 -5.95
N VAL A 216 11.14 16.55 -5.57
CA VAL A 216 10.68 17.03 -4.26
C VAL A 216 9.18 17.25 -4.34
N LEU A 217 8.43 16.66 -3.43
CA LEU A 217 6.97 16.75 -3.40
C LEU A 217 6.51 18.03 -2.69
N ALA A 218 5.54 18.71 -3.28
CA ALA A 218 4.85 19.82 -2.62
C ALA A 218 3.93 19.32 -1.50
N PRO A 219 3.52 20.16 -0.54
CA PRO A 219 2.44 19.83 0.38
C PRO A 219 1.19 19.39 -0.37
N GLY A 220 0.56 18.30 0.09
CA GLY A 220 -0.60 17.73 -0.60
C GLY A 220 -0.93 16.30 -0.14
N THR A 221 -1.86 15.68 -0.86
CA THR A 221 -2.25 14.28 -0.64
C THR A 221 -1.90 13.45 -1.85
N TYR A 222 -1.24 12.34 -1.62
CA TYR A 222 -0.66 11.48 -2.64
C TYR A 222 -1.12 10.04 -2.49
N GLY A 223 -1.15 9.32 -3.61
CA GLY A 223 -1.37 7.90 -3.68
C GLY A 223 -0.29 7.23 -4.52
N LEU A 224 0.19 6.08 -4.08
CA LEU A 224 1.20 5.27 -4.78
C LEU A 224 0.83 3.80 -4.70
N SER A 225 0.82 3.12 -5.85
CA SER A 225 0.67 1.67 -5.89
C SER A 225 1.84 1.08 -6.70
N ASN A 226 1.57 0.20 -7.65
CA ASN A 226 2.61 -0.49 -8.43
C ASN A 226 2.76 0.05 -9.87
N ALA A 227 2.35 1.29 -10.05
CA ALA A 227 2.69 2.16 -11.18
C ALA A 227 3.45 3.38 -10.65
N LEU A 228 3.68 4.40 -11.46
CA LEU A 228 4.30 5.65 -10.99
C LEU A 228 3.37 6.40 -10.02
N LEU A 229 3.94 7.32 -9.25
CA LEU A 229 3.21 8.16 -8.31
C LEU A 229 2.01 8.81 -9.00
N GLU A 230 0.84 8.77 -8.35
CA GLU A 230 -0.42 9.33 -8.84
C GLU A 230 -0.94 8.71 -10.14
N THR A 231 -0.40 7.58 -10.62
CA THR A 231 -0.99 6.87 -11.76
C THR A 231 -2.43 6.47 -11.41
N PRO A 232 -3.44 6.90 -12.21
CA PRO A 232 -4.84 6.86 -11.79
C PRO A 232 -5.48 5.47 -11.97
N TRP A 233 -4.90 4.42 -11.37
CA TRP A 233 -5.60 3.16 -11.21
C TRP A 233 -6.86 3.39 -10.39
N LYS A 234 -7.97 2.76 -10.76
CA LYS A 234 -9.24 2.99 -10.07
C LYS A 234 -9.17 2.68 -8.57
N LYS A 235 -8.46 1.60 -8.18
CA LYS A 235 -8.24 1.29 -6.77
C LYS A 235 -7.46 2.38 -6.02
N LEU A 236 -6.52 3.05 -6.71
CA LEU A 236 -5.75 4.14 -6.13
C LEU A 236 -6.64 5.38 -5.91
N CYS A 237 -7.39 5.79 -6.94
CA CYS A 237 -8.30 6.93 -6.85
C CYS A 237 -9.39 6.71 -5.78
N PHE A 238 -10.00 5.52 -5.77
CA PHE A 238 -11.01 5.14 -4.78
C PHE A 238 -10.45 5.14 -3.35
N GLY A 239 -9.33 4.47 -3.13
CA GLY A 239 -8.69 4.39 -1.82
C GLY A 239 -8.20 5.77 -1.34
N LYS A 240 -7.66 6.62 -2.24
CA LYS A 240 -7.26 7.99 -1.91
C LYS A 240 -8.46 8.86 -1.50
N GLN A 241 -9.61 8.69 -2.15
CA GLN A 241 -10.84 9.38 -1.75
C GLN A 241 -11.26 8.95 -0.34
N LEU A 242 -11.33 7.65 -0.06
CA LEU A 242 -11.67 7.13 1.27
C LEU A 242 -10.68 7.60 2.34
N PHE A 243 -9.38 7.66 2.01
CA PHE A 243 -8.34 8.18 2.88
C PHE A 243 -8.58 9.66 3.23
N LEU A 244 -8.86 10.50 2.23
CA LEU A 244 -9.18 11.92 2.45
C LEU A 244 -10.41 12.09 3.32
N GLU A 245 -11.49 11.36 3.06
CA GLU A 245 -12.71 11.38 3.86
C GLU A 245 -12.46 10.96 5.32
N ALA A 246 -11.63 9.92 5.53
CA ALA A 246 -11.26 9.48 6.87
C ALA A 246 -10.48 10.57 7.62
N VAL A 247 -9.51 11.21 6.96
CA VAL A 247 -8.72 12.31 7.54
C VAL A 247 -9.61 13.52 7.87
N GLU A 248 -10.50 13.93 6.97
CA GLU A 248 -11.40 15.06 7.19
C GLU A 248 -12.37 14.82 8.35
N ARG A 249 -13.01 13.65 8.39
CA ARG A 249 -13.94 13.28 9.46
C ARG A 249 -13.28 13.21 10.83
N SER A 250 -11.99 12.93 10.88
CA SER A 250 -11.25 12.69 12.13
C SER A 250 -10.48 13.91 12.65
N GLN A 251 -10.55 15.07 11.99
CA GLN A 251 -9.76 16.27 12.35
C GLN A 251 -9.96 16.74 13.80
N ALA A 252 -11.15 16.58 14.35
CA ALA A 252 -11.48 16.99 15.73
C ALA A 252 -11.61 15.81 16.70
N LEU A 253 -11.26 14.59 16.26
CA LEU A 253 -11.42 13.36 17.01
C LEU A 253 -10.08 12.87 17.58
N PRO A 254 -10.09 12.02 18.61
CA PRO A 254 -8.88 11.38 19.13
C PRO A 254 -8.16 10.60 18.04
N LYS A 255 -6.82 10.52 18.13
CA LYS A 255 -5.97 9.83 17.13
C LYS A 255 -6.35 8.37 16.88
N ASP A 256 -6.86 7.69 17.91
CA ASP A 256 -7.28 6.29 17.81
C ASP A 256 -8.46 6.12 16.85
N VAL A 257 -9.34 7.13 16.76
CA VAL A 257 -10.44 7.13 15.79
C VAL A 257 -9.90 7.29 14.37
N LEU A 258 -8.92 8.18 14.16
CA LEU A 258 -8.26 8.32 12.86
C LEU A 258 -7.58 7.00 12.46
N ILE A 259 -6.83 6.37 13.37
CA ILE A 259 -6.16 5.09 13.12
C ILE A 259 -7.19 4.02 12.74
N ALA A 260 -8.30 3.91 13.48
CA ALA A 260 -9.37 2.96 13.17
C ALA A 260 -10.01 3.21 11.80
N GLN A 261 -10.25 4.47 11.42
CA GLN A 261 -10.78 4.83 10.11
C GLN A 261 -9.79 4.50 8.99
N LEU A 262 -8.50 4.78 9.18
CA LEU A 262 -7.46 4.44 8.19
C LEU A 262 -7.29 2.92 8.05
N LEU A 263 -7.35 2.15 9.14
CA LEU A 263 -7.38 0.69 9.07
C LEU A 263 -8.60 0.19 8.30
N HIS A 264 -9.76 0.83 8.45
CA HIS A 264 -10.95 0.48 7.67
C HIS A 264 -10.72 0.73 6.16
N VAL A 265 -10.11 1.85 5.78
CA VAL A 265 -9.73 2.14 4.39
C VAL A 265 -8.78 1.08 3.84
N LEU A 266 -7.73 0.75 4.60
CA LEU A 266 -6.71 -0.23 4.20
C LEU A 266 -7.24 -1.66 4.08
N ASN A 267 -8.35 -1.98 4.74
CA ASN A 267 -8.99 -3.30 4.68
C ASN A 267 -10.19 -3.36 3.71
N ASN A 268 -10.41 -2.33 2.90
CA ASN A 268 -11.45 -2.34 1.88
C ASN A 268 -11.07 -3.27 0.73
N ASP A 269 -11.81 -4.35 0.53
CA ASP A 269 -11.58 -5.39 -0.48
C ASP A 269 -12.54 -5.28 -1.69
N GLU A 270 -13.23 -4.16 -1.84
CA GLU A 270 -14.09 -3.86 -2.98
C GLU A 270 -13.27 -3.67 -4.26
N ALA A 271 -13.51 -4.54 -5.24
CA ALA A 271 -12.81 -4.48 -6.53
C ALA A 271 -13.28 -3.30 -7.37
N GLN A 272 -12.35 -2.46 -7.81
CA GLN A 272 -12.60 -1.29 -8.64
C GLN A 272 -12.42 -1.63 -10.13
N LEU A 273 -13.41 -2.31 -10.72
CA LEU A 273 -13.39 -2.77 -12.10
C LEU A 273 -14.58 -2.20 -12.91
N PRO A 274 -14.47 -2.13 -14.26
CA PRO A 274 -13.27 -2.40 -15.07
C PRO A 274 -12.20 -1.31 -14.89
N ASP A 275 -10.92 -1.67 -14.90
CA ASP A 275 -9.79 -0.73 -14.87
C ASP A 275 -8.80 -1.04 -16.01
N PRO A 276 -8.94 -0.37 -17.17
CA PRO A 276 -8.07 -0.62 -18.32
C PRO A 276 -6.59 -0.39 -18.03
N ALA A 277 -6.25 0.51 -17.11
CA ALA A 277 -4.86 0.84 -16.81
C ALA A 277 -4.14 -0.32 -16.11
N ILE A 278 -4.78 -0.96 -15.12
CA ILE A 278 -4.22 -2.14 -14.45
C ILE A 278 -4.23 -3.36 -15.38
N GLU A 279 -5.28 -3.47 -16.22
CA GLU A 279 -5.43 -4.53 -17.21
C GLU A 279 -4.34 -4.47 -18.27
N ASP A 280 -4.04 -3.29 -18.80
CA ASP A 280 -2.99 -3.09 -19.79
C ASP A 280 -1.58 -3.32 -19.22
N GLN A 281 -1.29 -2.75 -18.06
CA GLN A 281 0.01 -2.91 -17.41
C GLN A 281 0.26 -4.35 -16.95
N GLY A 282 -0.80 -5.07 -16.51
CA GLY A 282 -0.75 -6.43 -16.00
C GLY A 282 -1.17 -7.52 -17.00
N ARG A 283 -1.36 -7.20 -18.27
CA ARG A 283 -2.02 -8.04 -19.31
C ARG A 283 -1.60 -9.51 -19.33
N GLU A 284 -0.32 -9.81 -19.15
CA GLU A 284 0.20 -11.17 -19.29
C GLU A 284 0.12 -12.02 -18.02
N TYR A 285 -0.10 -11.41 -16.83
CA TYR A 285 0.10 -12.11 -15.56
C TYR A 285 -0.89 -11.76 -14.44
N VAL A 286 -1.66 -10.67 -14.56
CA VAL A 286 -2.65 -10.26 -13.54
C VAL A 286 -4.04 -10.86 -13.83
N GLN A 287 -4.35 -11.21 -15.06
CA GLN A 287 -5.68 -11.61 -15.54
C GLN A 287 -6.41 -12.64 -14.65
N PRO A 288 -5.80 -13.75 -14.20
CA PRO A 288 -6.52 -14.72 -13.37
C PRO A 288 -6.97 -14.17 -12.01
N PHE A 289 -6.35 -13.09 -11.54
CA PHE A 289 -6.54 -12.52 -10.22
C PHE A 289 -6.93 -11.04 -10.26
N LEU A 290 -7.22 -10.50 -11.45
CA LEU A 290 -7.50 -9.08 -11.65
C LEU A 290 -8.53 -8.53 -10.66
N SER A 291 -9.64 -9.25 -10.46
CA SER A 291 -10.70 -8.85 -9.52
C SER A 291 -10.22 -8.73 -8.06
N LYS A 292 -9.13 -9.40 -7.70
CA LYS A 292 -8.54 -9.30 -6.36
C LYS A 292 -7.49 -8.20 -6.28
N TYR A 293 -6.70 -8.04 -7.33
CA TYR A 293 -5.66 -7.00 -7.40
C TYR A 293 -6.22 -5.58 -7.58
N ALA A 294 -7.44 -5.46 -8.10
CA ALA A 294 -8.14 -4.20 -8.28
C ALA A 294 -8.79 -3.63 -7.00
N ALA A 295 -8.51 -4.19 -5.84
CA ALA A 295 -8.95 -3.68 -4.53
C ALA A 295 -7.80 -3.04 -3.74
N VAL A 296 -8.13 -2.19 -2.76
CA VAL A 296 -7.14 -1.62 -1.82
C VAL A 296 -6.56 -2.73 -0.94
N CYS A 297 -7.40 -3.61 -0.42
CA CYS A 297 -7.02 -4.81 0.31
C CYS A 297 -7.06 -6.02 -0.62
N VAL A 298 -5.92 -6.61 -0.91
CA VAL A 298 -5.80 -7.79 -1.78
C VAL A 298 -5.97 -9.06 -0.97
N ARG A 299 -6.86 -9.96 -1.43
CA ARG A 299 -7.12 -11.25 -0.77
C ARG A 299 -7.16 -12.38 -1.79
N CYS A 300 -6.05 -13.08 -1.96
CA CYS A 300 -5.91 -14.27 -2.80
C CYS A 300 -5.47 -15.47 -1.96
N PRO A 301 -5.68 -16.70 -2.44
CA PRO A 301 -5.10 -17.88 -1.80
C PRO A 301 -3.56 -17.79 -1.79
N GLY A 302 -2.96 -17.78 -0.60
CA GLY A 302 -1.49 -17.75 -0.41
C GLY A 302 -0.80 -16.40 -0.65
N TYR A 303 -1.54 -15.36 -1.10
CA TYR A 303 -1.01 -14.05 -1.40
C TYR A 303 -2.01 -12.93 -1.07
N GLY A 304 -1.54 -11.78 -0.62
CA GLY A 304 -2.38 -10.59 -0.43
C GLY A 304 -1.86 -9.65 0.64
N THR A 305 -2.74 -8.77 1.08
CA THR A 305 -2.46 -7.81 2.14
C THR A 305 -2.20 -8.56 3.45
N ARG A 306 -0.99 -8.42 3.96
CA ARG A 306 -0.56 -9.08 5.20
C ARG A 306 -0.04 -8.13 6.26
N THR A 307 0.17 -6.86 5.92
CA THR A 307 0.55 -5.82 6.86
C THR A 307 -0.14 -4.51 6.49
N ASN A 308 -0.79 -3.88 7.47
CA ASN A 308 -1.26 -2.51 7.39
C ASN A 308 -0.36 -1.67 8.28
N THR A 309 0.16 -0.55 7.78
CA THR A 309 1.01 0.37 8.56
C THR A 309 0.41 1.77 8.51
N ILE A 310 0.29 2.41 9.67
CA ILE A 310 -0.14 3.80 9.81
C ILE A 310 0.95 4.56 10.54
N ILE A 311 1.38 5.69 9.98
CA ILE A 311 2.35 6.59 10.60
C ILE A 311 1.73 7.98 10.68
N LEU A 312 1.64 8.50 11.89
CA LEU A 312 1.20 9.86 12.17
C LEU A 312 2.37 10.65 12.76
N VAL A 313 2.65 11.83 12.22
CA VAL A 313 3.62 12.76 12.77
C VAL A 313 2.91 14.07 13.04
N ASP A 314 2.82 14.47 14.32
CA ASP A 314 2.13 15.69 14.71
C ASP A 314 3.00 16.96 14.52
N ALA A 315 2.43 18.13 14.82
CA ALA A 315 3.11 19.41 14.68
C ALA A 315 4.36 19.53 15.57
N ASP A 316 4.38 18.85 16.71
CA ASP A 316 5.46 18.89 17.71
C ASP A 316 6.51 17.77 17.49
N GLY A 317 6.34 16.95 16.46
CA GLY A 317 7.24 15.86 16.09
C GLY A 317 7.01 14.57 16.87
N HIS A 318 5.85 14.38 17.51
CA HIS A 318 5.50 13.08 18.07
C HIS A 318 5.05 12.16 16.95
N VAL A 319 5.62 10.96 16.94
CA VAL A 319 5.32 9.90 16.00
C VAL A 319 4.45 8.86 16.68
N THR A 320 3.36 8.48 16.02
CA THR A 320 2.60 7.28 16.32
C THR A 320 2.72 6.34 15.13
N PHE A 321 3.32 5.19 15.34
CA PHE A 321 3.49 4.13 14.34
C PHE A 321 2.64 2.93 14.76
N THR A 322 1.60 2.64 14.00
CA THR A 322 0.74 1.49 14.23
C THR A 322 0.90 0.49 13.09
N GLU A 323 1.26 -0.74 13.43
CA GLU A 323 1.32 -1.84 12.49
C GLU A 323 0.32 -2.94 12.89
N ARG A 324 -0.45 -3.41 11.91
CA ARG A 324 -1.32 -4.57 12.03
C ARG A 324 -0.83 -5.63 11.05
N SER A 325 -0.30 -6.72 11.56
CA SER A 325 0.34 -7.78 10.77
C SER A 325 -0.35 -9.13 10.94
N MET A 326 -0.43 -9.88 9.85
CA MET A 326 -0.90 -11.25 9.83
C MET A 326 0.09 -12.16 10.55
N LEU A 327 -0.42 -13.01 11.44
CA LEU A 327 0.37 -14.02 12.15
C LEU A 327 0.25 -15.38 11.47
N ASP A 328 1.31 -16.16 11.58
CA ASP A 328 1.36 -17.59 11.24
C ASP A 328 0.83 -17.95 9.83
N LYS A 329 0.91 -17.00 8.88
CA LYS A 329 0.40 -17.19 7.51
C LYS A 329 -1.13 -17.38 7.45
N ASP A 330 -1.83 -17.07 8.54
CA ASP A 330 -3.27 -17.21 8.68
C ASP A 330 -3.99 -15.87 8.47
N PRO A 331 -4.73 -15.69 7.37
CA PRO A 331 -5.45 -14.45 7.07
C PRO A 331 -6.57 -14.11 8.07
N SER A 332 -6.92 -15.01 8.97
CA SER A 332 -7.86 -14.75 10.07
C SER A 332 -7.19 -14.26 11.35
N CYS A 333 -5.86 -14.45 11.49
CA CYS A 333 -5.11 -14.13 12.71
C CYS A 333 -4.22 -12.90 12.49
N TRP A 334 -4.48 -11.84 13.26
CA TRP A 334 -3.78 -10.56 13.14
C TRP A 334 -3.37 -10.04 14.51
N GLU A 335 -2.18 -9.46 14.57
CA GLU A 335 -1.68 -8.72 15.72
C GLU A 335 -1.55 -7.24 15.37
N THR A 336 -1.84 -6.38 16.34
CA THR A 336 -1.67 -4.93 16.20
C THR A 336 -0.72 -4.44 17.28
N SER A 337 0.34 -3.74 16.87
CA SER A 337 1.27 -3.06 17.74
C SER A 337 1.26 -1.56 17.47
N THR A 338 1.54 -0.77 18.51
CA THR A 338 1.67 0.68 18.38
C THR A 338 2.91 1.13 19.14
N HIS A 339 3.75 1.90 18.47
CA HIS A 339 4.96 2.50 19.02
C HIS A 339 4.81 4.02 18.98
N GLU A 340 5.22 4.69 20.04
CA GLU A 340 5.18 6.14 20.15
C GLU A 340 6.56 6.66 20.56
N PHE A 341 7.02 7.69 19.87
CA PHE A 341 8.27 8.36 20.20
C PHE A 341 8.25 9.80 19.68
N LYS A 342 9.22 10.59 20.07
CA LYS A 342 9.41 11.94 19.56
C LYS A 342 10.64 11.98 18.65
N LEU A 343 10.51 12.68 17.52
CA LEU A 343 11.64 12.92 16.64
C LEU A 343 12.73 13.68 17.39
N GLN A 344 13.97 13.26 17.18
CA GLN A 344 15.14 13.98 17.69
C GLN A 344 15.26 15.31 16.95
N SER A 345 15.46 16.38 17.68
CA SER A 345 15.76 17.73 17.16
C SER A 345 17.19 17.82 16.63
#